data_835d205fb3053860f577271c9357aa14
#
_entry.id   835d205fb3053860f577271c9357aa14
#
_cell.length_a   1.000
_cell.length_b   1.000
_cell.length_c   1.000
_cell.angle_alpha   90.00
_cell.angle_beta   90.00
_cell.angle_gamma   90.00
#
_symmetry.space_group_name_H-M   'P 1'
#
loop_
_entity.id
_entity.type
_entity.pdbx_description
1 polymer ?
#
loop_
_entity_poly.entity_id
_entity_poly.type
_entity_poly.pdbx_seq_one_letter_code
_entity_poly.pdbx_strand_id
1 'polypeptide(L)'
;MKLSALKVLLASLALSTVALAGCAADTTADGADAEDTNVSQDELSARATQFVGTFDWKGADSGAFVDLEQLSLKADGTYTAKVDSALINPNVRCIVFPCTLPEAGAWTVSKSGGKLKIKLDSAGSKPTRSYFAEIQPLSRILTLTRFGQTTKLFFAGSTCANVRCTATTHCEMKGINGGALPVCIQNTPPAPCMKSGCSGQVCADHSVITTCEMRREYGCFHSATCERQADGACGWTQTPALTSCLANP
;
A
#
# COMPACT_ATOMS: atom_id res chain seq x y z
N MET A 1 -22.50 65.99 5.16
CA MET A 1 -22.69 66.56 6.52
C MET A 1 -22.61 65.44 7.53
N LYS A 2 -21.81 65.71 8.55
CA LYS A 2 -21.60 65.08 9.89
C LYS A 2 -20.70 63.87 9.98
N LEU A 3 -19.50 64.22 10.44
CA LEU A 3 -18.52 63.47 11.24
C LEU A 3 -19.12 63.00 12.57
N SER A 4 -18.57 61.98 13.14
CA SER A 4 -18.24 61.78 14.56
C SER A 4 -18.05 60.27 14.78
N ALA A 5 -17.17 59.71 15.52
CA ALA A 5 -15.97 60.06 16.27
C ALA A 5 -15.41 58.73 16.80
N LEU A 6 -14.17 58.56 16.59
CA LEU A 6 -13.11 58.00 17.40
C LEU A 6 -13.47 57.67 18.87
N LYS A 7 -13.28 56.39 19.29
CA LYS A 7 -12.90 56.08 20.66
C LYS A 7 -11.85 54.95 20.71
N VAL A 8 -10.65 55.37 21.02
CA VAL A 8 -9.51 54.61 21.51
C VAL A 8 -9.80 54.16 22.94
N LEU A 9 -9.54 52.92 23.28
CA LEU A 9 -9.35 52.46 24.64
C LEU A 9 -8.18 51.49 24.74
N LEU A 10 -7.08 52.04 25.24
CA LEU A 10 -5.92 51.34 25.78
C LEU A 10 -6.25 50.80 27.17
N ALA A 11 -5.92 49.58 27.49
CA ALA A 11 -5.64 49.05 28.84
C ALA A 11 -5.02 47.67 28.67
N SER A 12 -3.83 47.49 28.95
CA SER A 12 -3.02 47.32 30.19
C SER A 12 -2.41 45.95 30.22
N LEU A 13 -1.07 45.94 30.12
CA LEU A 13 -0.15 44.85 30.45
C LEU A 13 -0.41 44.32 31.86
N ALA A 14 -0.42 43.02 32.04
CA ALA A 14 -0.09 42.34 33.28
C ALA A 14 0.95 41.25 33.02
N LEU A 15 2.20 41.55 33.28
CA LEU A 15 3.30 40.59 33.45
C LEU A 15 3.04 39.83 34.76
N SER A 16 2.87 38.53 34.70
CA SER A 16 2.95 37.66 35.86
C SER A 16 4.11 36.66 35.64
N THR A 17 5.23 37.00 36.24
CA THR A 17 6.36 36.09 36.44
C THR A 17 6.03 35.14 37.59
N VAL A 18 5.88 33.84 37.30
CA VAL A 18 5.89 32.81 38.33
C VAL A 18 7.20 32.05 38.22
N ALA A 19 8.07 32.27 39.15
CA ALA A 19 9.24 31.44 39.43
C ALA A 19 8.80 30.15 40.08
N LEU A 20 9.07 29.01 39.50
CA LEU A 20 8.90 27.71 40.14
C LEU A 20 10.28 27.13 40.44
N ALA A 21 10.58 27.10 41.73
CA ALA A 21 11.64 26.33 42.31
C ALA A 21 11.38 24.83 42.17
N GLY A 22 12.48 24.08 41.98
CA GLY A 22 12.49 22.66 41.68
C GLY A 22 11.99 21.72 42.75
N CYS A 23 11.64 20.53 42.33
CA CYS A 23 11.82 19.30 43.09
C CYS A 23 12.28 18.24 42.10
N ALA A 24 13.51 17.81 42.26
CA ALA A 24 14.02 16.58 41.67
C ALA A 24 13.37 15.41 42.41
N ALA A 25 12.60 14.61 41.71
CA ALA A 25 12.23 13.27 42.14
C ALA A 25 12.71 12.32 41.07
N ASP A 26 13.76 11.62 41.42
CA ASP A 26 14.32 10.49 40.69
C ASP A 26 13.29 9.34 40.77
N THR A 27 12.58 9.06 39.70
CA THR A 27 11.81 7.84 39.53
C THR A 27 12.21 7.23 38.22
N THR A 28 13.00 6.18 38.30
CA THR A 28 13.15 5.17 37.25
C THR A 28 11.77 4.68 36.87
N ALA A 29 11.25 5.17 35.78
CA ALA A 29 10.03 4.69 35.15
C ALA A 29 10.34 4.27 33.72
N ASP A 30 9.90 3.07 33.41
CA ASP A 30 9.83 2.43 32.10
C ASP A 30 9.63 3.45 30.97
N GLY A 31 10.37 3.23 29.86
CA GLY A 31 10.42 4.11 28.69
C GLY A 31 9.06 4.52 28.19
N ALA A 32 8.58 5.65 28.69
CA ALA A 32 7.49 6.39 28.07
C ALA A 32 8.06 6.95 26.77
N ASP A 33 7.64 6.39 25.64
CA ASP A 33 7.89 6.95 24.31
C ASP A 33 7.52 8.44 24.35
N ALA A 34 8.52 9.32 24.23
CA ALA A 34 8.30 10.75 24.15
C ALA A 34 7.44 11.02 22.90
N GLU A 35 6.18 11.40 23.09
CA GLU A 35 5.34 11.84 21.99
C GLU A 35 5.94 13.12 21.41
N ASP A 36 6.12 13.15 20.09
CA ASP A 36 6.65 14.30 19.37
C ASP A 36 5.60 15.44 19.40
N THR A 37 5.74 16.36 20.33
CA THR A 37 4.79 17.43 20.60
C THR A 37 4.75 18.54 19.54
N ASN A 38 5.58 18.46 18.50
CA ASN A 38 5.69 19.49 17.45
C ASN A 38 4.72 19.34 16.28
N VAL A 39 3.83 18.33 16.29
CA VAL A 39 2.84 18.11 15.23
C VAL A 39 1.52 18.76 15.62
N SER A 40 0.98 19.61 14.72
CA SER A 40 -0.31 20.25 14.99
C SER A 40 -1.46 19.21 15.02
N GLN A 41 -2.48 19.49 15.84
CA GLN A 41 -3.68 18.63 15.91
C GLN A 41 -4.37 18.49 14.55
N ASP A 42 -4.34 19.54 13.72
CA ASP A 42 -4.93 19.53 12.37
C ASP A 42 -4.16 18.60 11.42
N GLU A 43 -2.83 18.59 11.51
CA GLU A 43 -2.01 17.67 10.73
C GLU A 43 -2.24 16.21 11.12
N LEU A 44 -2.36 15.92 12.40
CA LEU A 44 -2.69 14.57 12.88
C LEU A 44 -4.09 14.14 12.44
N SER A 45 -5.08 15.05 12.48
CA SER A 45 -6.44 14.77 12.01
C SER A 45 -6.48 14.47 10.51
N ALA A 46 -5.77 15.27 9.71
CA ALA A 46 -5.64 15.02 8.27
C ALA A 46 -4.95 13.67 7.97
N ARG A 47 -3.93 13.32 8.77
CA ARG A 47 -3.25 12.01 8.65
C ARG A 47 -4.11 10.85 9.15
N ALA A 48 -4.97 11.05 10.13
CA ALA A 48 -5.89 10.03 10.62
C ALA A 48 -6.88 9.58 9.54
N THR A 49 -7.35 10.49 8.67
CA THR A 49 -8.32 10.16 7.63
C THR A 49 -7.81 9.09 6.65
N GLN A 50 -6.50 8.99 6.42
CA GLN A 50 -5.93 7.97 5.54
C GLN A 50 -6.15 6.54 6.07
N PHE A 51 -6.29 6.38 7.39
CA PHE A 51 -6.51 5.08 8.03
C PHE A 51 -7.97 4.67 8.10
N VAL A 52 -8.91 5.58 7.80
CA VAL A 52 -10.35 5.26 7.84
C VAL A 52 -10.70 4.18 6.82
N GLY A 53 -11.33 3.12 7.29
CA GLY A 53 -11.75 1.98 6.47
C GLY A 53 -11.70 0.66 7.21
N THR A 54 -12.08 -0.39 6.52
CA THR A 54 -11.99 -1.77 7.02
C THR A 54 -10.84 -2.49 6.34
N PHE A 55 -10.02 -3.15 7.13
CA PHE A 55 -8.82 -3.85 6.71
C PHE A 55 -8.85 -5.28 7.23
N ASP A 56 -8.54 -6.24 6.38
CA ASP A 56 -8.54 -7.67 6.67
C ASP A 56 -7.14 -8.27 6.57
N TRP A 57 -6.79 -9.16 7.49
CA TRP A 57 -5.62 -10.02 7.34
C TRP A 57 -5.92 -11.14 6.33
N LYS A 58 -4.97 -11.43 5.44
CA LYS A 58 -5.14 -12.38 4.34
C LYS A 58 -4.26 -13.63 4.45
N GLY A 59 -3.85 -13.97 5.65
CA GLY A 59 -3.04 -15.18 5.88
C GLY A 59 -1.54 -14.96 5.73
N ALA A 60 -0.77 -16.02 5.50
CA ALA A 60 0.69 -16.03 5.54
C ALA A 60 1.36 -15.01 4.60
N ASP A 61 0.78 -14.80 3.42
CA ASP A 61 1.33 -13.86 2.43
C ASP A 61 1.17 -12.39 2.83
N SER A 62 0.35 -12.10 3.84
CA SER A 62 0.17 -10.76 4.39
C SER A 62 1.16 -10.40 5.51
N GLY A 63 2.06 -11.30 5.85
CA GLY A 63 2.99 -11.21 6.97
C GLY A 63 2.52 -11.96 8.22
N ALA A 64 3.28 -11.85 9.31
CA ALA A 64 2.91 -12.48 10.58
C ALA A 64 1.59 -11.92 11.12
N PHE A 65 0.77 -12.77 11.73
CA PHE A 65 -0.42 -12.33 12.43
C PHE A 65 -0.03 -11.59 13.72
N VAL A 66 -0.45 -10.35 13.83
CA VAL A 66 -0.18 -9.50 14.99
C VAL A 66 -1.50 -9.07 15.60
N ASP A 67 -2.08 -9.88 16.42
CA ASP A 67 -3.22 -9.55 17.26
C ASP A 67 -4.55 -9.27 16.54
N LEU A 68 -4.55 -8.95 15.23
CA LEU A 68 -5.72 -8.45 14.51
C LEU A 68 -5.98 -9.24 13.22
N GLU A 69 -7.13 -9.90 13.12
CA GLU A 69 -7.65 -10.50 11.88
C GLU A 69 -8.36 -9.44 11.01
N GLN A 70 -9.08 -8.54 11.64
CA GLN A 70 -9.81 -7.46 10.99
C GLN A 70 -9.74 -6.21 11.85
N LEU A 71 -9.63 -5.05 11.21
CA LEU A 71 -9.67 -3.74 11.84
C LEU A 71 -10.50 -2.79 10.99
N SER A 72 -11.55 -2.23 11.56
CA SER A 72 -12.38 -1.18 10.94
C SER A 72 -12.24 0.09 11.75
N LEU A 73 -11.62 1.11 11.16
CA LEU A 73 -11.43 2.44 11.73
C LEU A 73 -12.43 3.41 11.10
N LYS A 74 -13.27 4.05 11.92
CA LYS A 74 -14.30 4.98 11.45
C LYS A 74 -13.86 6.43 11.64
N ALA A 75 -14.40 7.31 10.80
CA ALA A 75 -14.09 8.74 10.84
C ALA A 75 -14.55 9.42 12.13
N ASP A 76 -15.49 8.84 12.86
CA ASP A 76 -15.99 9.31 14.15
C ASP A 76 -15.05 8.99 15.33
N GLY A 77 -13.89 8.40 15.08
CA GLY A 77 -12.93 8.00 16.10
C GLY A 77 -13.27 6.69 16.80
N THR A 78 -14.29 5.95 16.32
CA THR A 78 -14.60 4.62 16.84
C THR A 78 -13.99 3.52 15.98
N TYR A 79 -13.74 2.34 16.56
CA TYR A 79 -13.27 1.18 15.82
C TYR A 79 -14.05 -0.08 16.19
N THR A 80 -14.01 -1.04 15.26
CA THR A 80 -14.33 -2.45 15.52
C THR A 80 -13.19 -3.33 15.02
N ALA A 81 -12.92 -4.42 15.71
CA ALA A 81 -11.85 -5.35 15.35
C ALA A 81 -12.22 -6.79 15.65
N LYS A 82 -11.57 -7.72 14.97
CA LYS A 82 -11.42 -9.11 15.39
C LYS A 82 -10.01 -9.29 15.91
N VAL A 83 -9.90 -9.56 17.19
CA VAL A 83 -8.65 -9.57 17.95
C VAL A 83 -8.33 -10.98 18.40
N ASP A 84 -7.05 -11.36 18.43
CA ASP A 84 -6.63 -12.66 18.97
C ASP A 84 -7.27 -12.90 20.34
N SER A 85 -7.90 -14.04 20.49
CA SER A 85 -8.63 -14.41 21.70
C SER A 85 -7.73 -14.45 22.93
N ALA A 86 -6.44 -14.80 22.78
CA ALA A 86 -5.48 -14.84 23.87
C ALA A 86 -5.25 -13.46 24.50
N LEU A 87 -5.43 -12.38 23.73
CA LEU A 87 -5.32 -11.00 24.24
C LEU A 87 -6.55 -10.53 25.02
N ILE A 88 -7.69 -11.18 24.77
CA ILE A 88 -8.98 -10.82 25.40
C ILE A 88 -9.28 -11.77 26.55
N ASN A 89 -9.11 -13.06 26.32
CA ASN A 89 -9.38 -14.11 27.30
C ASN A 89 -8.44 -15.31 27.06
N PRO A 90 -7.37 -15.45 27.84
CA PRO A 90 -6.39 -16.52 27.68
C PRO A 90 -6.95 -17.93 27.94
N ASN A 91 -8.15 -18.03 28.51
CA ASN A 91 -8.82 -19.32 28.74
C ASN A 91 -9.64 -19.81 27.54
N VAL A 92 -9.80 -19.01 26.49
CA VAL A 92 -10.47 -19.43 25.28
C VAL A 92 -9.59 -20.44 24.53
N ARG A 93 -10.14 -21.64 24.30
CA ARG A 93 -9.51 -22.67 23.47
C ARG A 93 -10.16 -22.65 22.09
N CYS A 94 -9.36 -22.45 21.07
CA CYS A 94 -9.82 -22.49 19.68
C CYS A 94 -9.30 -23.76 18.98
N ILE A 95 -10.14 -24.25 18.10
CA ILE A 95 -9.85 -25.44 17.28
C ILE A 95 -9.28 -25.02 15.92
N VAL A 96 -9.59 -23.79 15.48
CA VAL A 96 -9.21 -23.27 14.16
C VAL A 96 -8.51 -21.93 14.32
N PHE A 97 -7.40 -21.75 13.61
CA PHE A 97 -6.66 -20.49 13.55
C PHE A 97 -7.10 -19.64 12.32
N PRO A 98 -7.17 -18.30 12.41
CA PRO A 98 -6.96 -17.48 13.62
C PRO A 98 -8.16 -17.55 14.59
N CYS A 99 -7.81 -17.59 15.89
CA CYS A 99 -8.80 -17.60 16.96
C CYS A 99 -9.06 -16.19 17.44
N THR A 100 -10.09 -15.54 16.95
CA THR A 100 -10.36 -14.13 17.23
C THR A 100 -11.69 -13.91 17.89
N LEU A 101 -11.77 -12.85 18.69
CA LEU A 101 -13.00 -12.37 19.33
C LEU A 101 -13.30 -10.93 18.87
N PRO A 102 -14.57 -10.55 18.79
CA PRO A 102 -14.95 -9.19 18.44
C PRO A 102 -14.58 -8.19 19.55
N GLU A 103 -14.14 -7.03 19.13
CA GLU A 103 -13.83 -5.91 20.00
C GLU A 103 -14.28 -4.59 19.35
N ALA A 104 -14.60 -3.60 20.19
CA ALA A 104 -14.93 -2.26 19.77
C ALA A 104 -14.40 -1.25 20.79
N GLY A 105 -14.22 -0.01 20.36
CA GLY A 105 -13.74 1.07 21.21
C GLY A 105 -13.46 2.36 20.45
N ALA A 106 -12.58 3.18 21.01
CA ALA A 106 -12.11 4.42 20.39
C ALA A 106 -10.69 4.23 19.82
N TRP A 107 -10.37 4.98 18.78
CA TRP A 107 -9.03 5.02 18.22
C TRP A 107 -8.52 6.44 18.03
N THR A 108 -7.22 6.59 18.15
CA THR A 108 -6.51 7.86 17.94
C THR A 108 -5.22 7.64 17.17
N VAL A 109 -4.73 8.71 16.55
CA VAL A 109 -3.41 8.73 15.89
C VAL A 109 -2.53 9.72 16.63
N SER A 110 -1.31 9.32 16.90
CA SER A 110 -0.24 10.18 17.40
C SER A 110 1.03 9.97 16.57
N LYS A 111 2.06 10.76 16.82
CA LYS A 111 3.37 10.62 16.22
C LYS A 111 4.40 10.32 17.31
N SER A 112 5.21 9.30 17.09
CA SER A 112 6.27 8.89 18.00
C SER A 112 7.52 8.54 17.20
N GLY A 113 8.63 9.20 17.49
CA GLY A 113 9.90 8.98 16.79
C GLY A 113 9.80 9.15 15.25
N GLY A 114 9.01 10.13 14.78
CA GLY A 114 8.79 10.38 13.36
C GLY A 114 7.80 9.42 12.67
N LYS A 115 7.33 8.36 13.34
CA LYS A 115 6.39 7.38 12.83
C LYS A 115 4.98 7.64 13.36
N LEU A 116 3.96 7.28 12.58
CA LEU A 116 2.57 7.33 13.04
C LEU A 116 2.28 6.13 13.94
N LYS A 117 1.53 6.37 15.01
CA LYS A 117 1.12 5.38 16.00
C LYS A 117 -0.39 5.40 16.12
N ILE A 118 -1.04 4.28 15.86
CA ILE A 118 -2.47 4.08 16.12
C ILE A 118 -2.61 3.49 17.51
N LYS A 119 -3.44 4.13 18.34
CA LYS A 119 -3.84 3.66 19.65
C LYS A 119 -5.28 3.18 19.58
N LEU A 120 -5.54 1.99 20.09
CA LEU A 120 -6.85 1.36 20.19
C LEU A 120 -7.22 1.27 21.68
N ASP A 121 -8.19 2.08 22.11
CA ASP A 121 -8.75 2.06 23.45
C ASP A 121 -10.03 1.22 23.44
N SER A 122 -9.94 -0.02 23.90
CA SER A 122 -11.06 -0.95 23.93
C SER A 122 -12.13 -0.52 24.95
N ALA A 123 -13.38 -0.71 24.60
CA ALA A 123 -14.47 -0.52 25.54
C ALA A 123 -14.40 -1.57 26.67
N GLY A 124 -14.55 -1.11 27.91
CA GLY A 124 -14.47 -1.95 29.11
C GLY A 124 -13.07 -2.08 29.68
N SER A 125 -12.81 -3.13 30.49
CA SER A 125 -11.55 -3.34 31.22
C SER A 125 -10.42 -3.98 30.38
N LYS A 126 -10.50 -3.94 29.06
CA LYS A 126 -9.48 -4.51 28.18
C LYS A 126 -8.28 -3.57 28.02
N PRO A 127 -7.07 -4.10 27.83
CA PRO A 127 -5.89 -3.25 27.71
C PRO A 127 -5.90 -2.44 26.43
N THR A 128 -5.48 -1.18 26.53
CA THR A 128 -5.16 -0.33 25.40
C THR A 128 -4.03 -0.95 24.57
N ARG A 129 -4.15 -0.91 23.26
CA ARG A 129 -3.09 -1.38 22.34
C ARG A 129 -2.62 -0.27 21.45
N SER A 130 -1.32 -0.25 21.19
CA SER A 130 -0.71 0.71 20.29
C SER A 130 0.13 0.01 19.23
N TYR A 131 0.06 0.51 18.01
CA TYR A 131 0.77 -0.02 16.85
C TYR A 131 1.44 1.12 16.11
N PHE A 132 2.70 0.97 15.73
CA PHE A 132 3.23 1.79 14.66
C PHE A 132 2.50 1.43 13.36
N ALA A 133 2.04 2.43 12.63
CA ALA A 133 1.16 2.25 11.50
C ALA A 133 1.70 2.98 10.27
N GLU A 134 1.69 2.26 9.16
CA GLU A 134 2.01 2.78 7.85
C GLU A 134 0.94 2.33 6.86
N ILE A 135 0.44 3.23 6.03
CA ILE A 135 -0.49 2.90 4.96
C ILE A 135 0.14 3.19 3.61
N GLN A 136 0.08 2.25 2.71
CA GLN A 136 0.48 2.43 1.32
C GLN A 136 -0.65 3.12 0.56
N PRO A 137 -0.47 4.36 0.06
CA PRO A 137 -1.57 5.16 -0.49
C PRO A 137 -2.23 4.52 -1.72
N LEU A 138 -1.46 3.83 -2.55
CA LEU A 138 -1.94 3.26 -3.81
C LEU A 138 -2.68 1.94 -3.62
N SER A 139 -2.11 1.03 -2.82
CA SER A 139 -2.67 -0.31 -2.58
C SER A 139 -3.59 -0.36 -1.37
N ARG A 140 -3.58 0.69 -0.53
CA ARG A 140 -4.28 0.75 0.75
C ARG A 140 -3.99 -0.45 1.66
N ILE A 141 -2.72 -0.87 1.67
CA ILE A 141 -2.23 -1.88 2.61
C ILE A 141 -1.84 -1.14 3.90
N LEU A 142 -2.47 -1.52 5.00
CA LEU A 142 -2.15 -1.04 6.33
C LEU A 142 -1.13 -1.99 6.98
N THR A 143 0.06 -1.50 7.23
CA THR A 143 1.11 -2.23 7.94
C THR A 143 1.11 -1.79 9.40
N LEU A 144 0.91 -2.75 10.30
CA LEU A 144 0.92 -2.54 11.74
C LEU A 144 2.11 -3.25 12.35
N THR A 145 2.87 -2.56 13.20
CA THR A 145 4.01 -3.13 13.91
C THR A 145 3.84 -2.97 15.42
N ARG A 146 3.99 -4.07 16.16
CA ARG A 146 3.95 -4.13 17.61
C ARG A 146 4.96 -5.15 18.12
N PHE A 147 5.75 -4.81 19.12
CA PHE A 147 6.77 -5.68 19.69
C PHE A 147 7.73 -6.31 18.66
N GLY A 148 8.09 -5.55 17.62
CA GLY A 148 8.96 -6.03 16.54
C GLY A 148 8.29 -6.95 15.51
N GLN A 149 7.03 -7.32 15.72
CA GLN A 149 6.25 -8.10 14.77
C GLN A 149 5.45 -7.17 13.86
N THR A 150 5.30 -7.55 12.60
CA THR A 150 4.62 -6.76 11.59
C THR A 150 3.50 -7.57 10.94
N THR A 151 2.30 -6.99 10.90
CA THR A 151 1.16 -7.54 10.18
C THR A 151 0.74 -6.59 9.07
N LYS A 152 0.39 -7.15 7.92
CA LYS A 152 -0.22 -6.44 6.81
C LYS A 152 -1.71 -6.74 6.77
N LEU A 153 -2.51 -5.69 6.85
CA LEU A 153 -3.95 -5.74 6.68
C LEU A 153 -4.32 -5.10 5.34
N PHE A 154 -5.20 -5.70 4.61
CA PHE A 154 -5.60 -5.28 3.27
C PHE A 154 -6.98 -4.64 3.32
N PHE A 155 -7.14 -3.50 2.67
CA PHE A 155 -8.43 -2.81 2.63
C PHE A 155 -9.53 -3.74 2.11
N ALA A 156 -10.59 -3.90 2.89
CA ALA A 156 -11.73 -4.74 2.53
C ALA A 156 -12.39 -4.21 1.26
N GLY A 157 -12.62 -5.09 0.29
CA GLY A 157 -13.16 -4.71 -1.01
C GLY A 157 -12.15 -4.09 -1.98
N SER A 158 -10.83 -4.14 -1.67
CA SER A 158 -9.81 -3.75 -2.64
C SER A 158 -9.87 -4.64 -3.88
N THR A 159 -10.07 -4.00 -5.01
CA THR A 159 -10.04 -4.62 -6.34
C THR A 159 -9.18 -3.76 -7.27
N CYS A 160 -8.83 -4.27 -8.44
CA CYS A 160 -8.12 -3.47 -9.44
C CYS A 160 -8.89 -2.22 -9.89
N ALA A 161 -10.20 -2.14 -9.67
CA ALA A 161 -10.98 -0.96 -9.97
C ALA A 161 -10.68 0.23 -9.02
N ASN A 162 -10.25 -0.04 -7.79
CA ASN A 162 -9.98 0.99 -6.78
C ASN A 162 -8.52 1.06 -6.32
N VAL A 163 -7.63 0.25 -6.91
CA VAL A 163 -6.17 0.32 -6.70
C VAL A 163 -5.53 1.01 -7.89
N ARG A 164 -4.78 2.07 -7.63
CA ARG A 164 -4.01 2.79 -8.65
C ARG A 164 -2.58 2.29 -8.66
N CYS A 165 -2.16 1.76 -9.77
CA CYS A 165 -0.78 1.40 -10.04
C CYS A 165 -0.03 2.56 -10.71
N THR A 166 1.29 2.53 -10.72
CA THR A 166 2.13 3.50 -11.45
C THR A 166 2.00 3.29 -12.95
N ALA A 167 2.45 4.25 -13.77
CA ALA A 167 2.43 4.12 -15.23
C ALA A 167 3.22 2.90 -15.75
N THR A 168 4.19 2.41 -14.97
CA THR A 168 5.02 1.24 -15.32
C THR A 168 4.48 -0.07 -14.78
N THR A 169 3.33 -0.05 -14.11
CA THR A 169 2.72 -1.24 -13.50
C THR A 169 1.23 -1.30 -13.85
N HIS A 170 0.68 -2.51 -13.92
CA HIS A 170 -0.75 -2.75 -14.02
C HIS A 170 -1.24 -3.54 -12.82
N CYS A 171 -2.53 -3.44 -12.53
CA CYS A 171 -3.13 -4.16 -11.43
C CYS A 171 -3.57 -5.56 -11.89
N GLU A 172 -3.19 -6.56 -11.12
CA GLU A 172 -3.65 -7.95 -11.29
C GLU A 172 -4.20 -8.48 -9.97
N MET A 173 -5.30 -9.23 -10.02
CA MET A 173 -5.84 -9.91 -8.84
C MET A 173 -5.09 -11.23 -8.62
N LYS A 174 -4.22 -11.30 -7.61
CA LYS A 174 -3.52 -12.53 -7.23
C LYS A 174 -4.29 -13.28 -6.17
N GLY A 175 -4.56 -14.56 -6.43
CA GLY A 175 -5.13 -15.47 -5.45
C GLY A 175 -4.13 -15.76 -4.34
N ILE A 176 -4.58 -15.56 -3.09
CA ILE A 176 -3.84 -15.86 -1.86
C ILE A 176 -4.77 -16.71 -0.99
N ASN A 177 -4.22 -17.49 -0.08
CA ASN A 177 -5.00 -18.31 0.85
C ASN A 177 -6.10 -17.48 1.52
N GLY A 178 -7.36 -17.70 1.13
CA GLY A 178 -8.53 -16.98 1.65
C GLY A 178 -9.06 -15.82 0.83
N GLY A 179 -8.53 -15.54 -0.39
CA GLY A 179 -9.07 -14.50 -1.27
C GLY A 179 -8.13 -14.09 -2.39
N ALA A 180 -8.56 -13.12 -3.17
CA ALA A 180 -7.72 -12.48 -4.18
C ALA A 180 -7.36 -11.05 -3.75
N LEU A 181 -6.13 -10.64 -3.95
CA LEU A 181 -5.63 -9.30 -3.65
C LEU A 181 -5.20 -8.59 -4.92
N PRO A 182 -5.48 -7.29 -5.05
CA PRO A 182 -4.94 -6.47 -6.11
C PRO A 182 -3.45 -6.21 -5.86
N VAL A 183 -2.62 -6.59 -6.80
CA VAL A 183 -1.16 -6.41 -6.76
C VAL A 183 -0.74 -5.62 -7.99
N CYS A 184 0.07 -4.57 -7.80
CA CYS A 184 0.67 -3.87 -8.93
C CYS A 184 1.88 -4.66 -9.45
N ILE A 185 1.73 -5.20 -10.65
CA ILE A 185 2.77 -5.98 -11.34
C ILE A 185 3.44 -5.08 -12.36
N GLN A 186 4.75 -5.16 -12.43
CA GLN A 186 5.53 -4.39 -13.38
C GLN A 186 5.16 -4.77 -14.81
N ASN A 187 4.90 -3.76 -15.64
CA ASN A 187 4.70 -3.98 -17.06
C ASN A 187 6.02 -4.51 -17.63
N THR A 188 6.09 -5.81 -17.91
CA THR A 188 7.23 -6.35 -18.61
C THR A 188 7.22 -5.76 -20.01
N PRO A 189 8.27 -5.03 -20.44
CA PRO A 189 8.37 -4.61 -21.81
C PRO A 189 8.21 -5.85 -22.69
N PRO A 190 7.42 -5.80 -23.78
CA PRO A 190 7.34 -6.92 -24.68
C PRO A 190 8.74 -7.28 -25.16
N ALA A 191 9.07 -8.56 -25.17
CA ALA A 191 10.36 -9.05 -25.63
C ALA A 191 10.69 -8.48 -27.02
N PRO A 192 11.96 -8.14 -27.30
CA PRO A 192 12.35 -7.65 -28.61
C PRO A 192 12.05 -8.70 -29.68
N CYS A 193 11.55 -8.25 -30.82
CA CYS A 193 11.34 -9.13 -31.95
C CYS A 193 12.70 -9.61 -32.52
N MET A 194 12.77 -10.85 -32.85
CA MET A 194 13.99 -11.49 -33.42
C MET A 194 13.64 -12.36 -34.63
N LYS A 195 14.61 -12.48 -35.53
CA LYS A 195 14.54 -13.45 -36.61
C LYS A 195 14.70 -14.86 -36.03
N SER A 196 13.79 -15.74 -36.34
CA SER A 196 13.70 -17.10 -35.80
C SER A 196 13.32 -18.10 -36.87
N GLY A 197 13.21 -19.36 -36.51
CA GLY A 197 13.05 -20.45 -37.44
C GLY A 197 14.39 -20.90 -38.04
N CYS A 198 14.43 -22.12 -38.64
CA CYS A 198 15.65 -22.73 -39.13
C CYS A 198 16.35 -21.92 -40.24
N SER A 199 15.58 -21.24 -41.06
CA SER A 199 16.08 -20.41 -42.18
C SER A 199 15.89 -18.92 -41.93
N GLY A 200 15.61 -18.50 -40.67
CA GLY A 200 15.35 -17.11 -40.31
C GLY A 200 14.06 -16.54 -40.91
N GLN A 201 13.13 -17.39 -41.31
CA GLN A 201 11.90 -17.02 -42.01
C GLN A 201 10.77 -16.53 -41.09
N VAL A 202 10.93 -16.67 -39.79
CA VAL A 202 9.92 -16.23 -38.78
C VAL A 202 10.42 -14.99 -38.08
N CYS A 203 9.52 -14.01 -37.86
CA CYS A 203 9.75 -12.86 -37.02
C CYS A 203 8.87 -13.04 -35.76
N ALA A 204 9.48 -13.28 -34.59
CA ALA A 204 8.79 -13.56 -33.34
C ALA A 204 9.51 -12.92 -32.14
N ASP A 205 8.83 -12.81 -31.00
CA ASP A 205 9.39 -12.34 -29.73
C ASP A 205 10.01 -13.48 -28.90
N HIS A 206 10.06 -14.68 -29.46
CA HIS A 206 10.69 -15.85 -28.85
C HIS A 206 11.30 -16.75 -29.93
N SER A 207 12.13 -17.70 -29.52
CA SER A 207 12.69 -18.67 -30.43
C SER A 207 11.61 -19.63 -30.92
N VAL A 208 11.46 -19.73 -32.24
CA VAL A 208 10.52 -20.63 -32.91
C VAL A 208 11.32 -21.72 -33.66
N ILE A 209 10.96 -22.97 -33.43
CA ILE A 209 11.55 -24.12 -34.16
C ILE A 209 10.67 -24.40 -35.36
N THR A 210 11.26 -24.42 -36.54
CA THR A 210 10.60 -24.78 -37.83
C THR A 210 11.33 -25.89 -38.53
N THR A 211 10.70 -26.49 -39.52
CA THR A 211 11.38 -27.39 -40.47
C THR A 211 12.43 -26.60 -41.24
N CYS A 212 13.59 -27.23 -41.50
CA CYS A 212 14.69 -26.60 -42.25
C CYS A 212 14.48 -26.72 -43.76
N GLU A 213 13.31 -26.36 -44.23
CA GLU A 213 13.05 -26.28 -45.68
C GLU A 213 13.78 -25.09 -46.27
N MET A 214 14.43 -25.29 -47.41
CA MET A 214 15.06 -24.20 -48.16
C MET A 214 14.10 -23.76 -49.27
N ARG A 215 13.42 -22.63 -49.03
CA ARG A 215 12.59 -21.99 -50.06
C ARG A 215 13.27 -20.71 -50.53
N ARG A 216 13.11 -20.35 -51.80
CA ARG A 216 13.74 -19.14 -52.37
C ARG A 216 13.30 -17.87 -51.66
N GLU A 217 12.03 -17.77 -51.31
CA GLU A 217 11.45 -16.64 -50.61
C GLU A 217 12.07 -16.39 -49.21
N TYR A 218 12.65 -17.41 -48.58
CA TYR A 218 13.30 -17.21 -47.26
C TYR A 218 14.55 -16.33 -47.35
N GLY A 219 15.21 -16.30 -48.53
CA GLY A 219 16.31 -15.37 -48.78
C GLY A 219 15.92 -13.90 -48.63
N CYS A 220 14.66 -13.54 -48.92
CA CYS A 220 14.15 -12.18 -48.80
C CYS A 220 14.13 -11.68 -47.36
N PHE A 221 13.96 -12.57 -46.39
CA PHE A 221 13.91 -12.21 -44.97
C PHE A 221 15.27 -11.93 -44.34
N HIS A 222 16.37 -12.36 -45.01
CA HIS A 222 17.71 -12.08 -44.49
C HIS A 222 18.03 -10.59 -44.41
N SER A 223 17.54 -9.80 -45.39
CA SER A 223 17.72 -8.34 -45.41
C SER A 223 16.54 -7.56 -44.83
N ALA A 224 15.41 -8.23 -44.54
CA ALA A 224 14.22 -7.60 -44.01
C ALA A 224 14.38 -7.28 -42.52
N THR A 225 13.68 -6.24 -42.05
CA THR A 225 13.63 -5.85 -40.65
C THR A 225 12.50 -6.58 -39.94
N CYS A 226 12.83 -7.27 -38.83
CA CYS A 226 11.90 -7.91 -37.93
C CYS A 226 11.69 -7.00 -36.74
N GLU A 227 10.48 -6.45 -36.56
CA GLU A 227 10.15 -5.52 -35.51
C GLU A 227 8.70 -5.63 -35.06
N ARG A 228 8.35 -4.97 -33.96
CA ARG A 228 6.99 -4.95 -33.43
C ARG A 228 6.13 -4.01 -34.29
N GLN A 229 5.05 -4.56 -34.83
CA GLN A 229 4.11 -3.86 -35.68
C GLN A 229 3.10 -3.03 -34.85
N ALA A 230 2.32 -2.19 -35.52
CA ALA A 230 1.35 -1.30 -34.86
C ALA A 230 0.24 -2.06 -34.08
N ASP A 231 -0.03 -3.30 -34.43
CA ASP A 231 -0.98 -4.20 -33.75
C ASP A 231 -0.37 -4.86 -32.50
N GLY A 232 0.92 -4.60 -32.23
CA GLY A 232 1.66 -5.18 -31.11
C GLY A 232 2.26 -6.56 -31.37
N ALA A 233 2.05 -7.17 -32.52
CA ALA A 233 2.68 -8.44 -32.92
C ALA A 233 4.06 -8.20 -33.53
N CYS A 234 4.95 -9.21 -33.45
CA CYS A 234 6.19 -9.21 -34.23
C CYS A 234 5.90 -9.55 -35.68
N GLY A 235 6.46 -8.79 -36.60
CA GLY A 235 6.26 -8.97 -38.01
C GLY A 235 7.38 -8.36 -38.85
N TRP A 236 7.38 -8.71 -40.14
CA TRP A 236 8.33 -8.18 -41.10
C TRP A 236 7.85 -6.78 -41.56
N THR A 237 8.73 -5.79 -41.44
CA THR A 237 8.45 -4.45 -41.95
C THR A 237 8.30 -4.49 -43.46
N GLN A 238 7.12 -4.12 -43.94
CA GLN A 238 6.79 -4.12 -45.37
C GLN A 238 7.51 -2.96 -46.08
N THR A 239 8.58 -3.31 -46.79
CA THR A 239 9.32 -2.36 -47.64
C THR A 239 9.13 -2.71 -49.12
N PRO A 240 9.28 -1.73 -50.04
CA PRO A 240 9.24 -2.03 -51.48
C PRO A 240 10.25 -3.12 -51.90
N ALA A 241 11.41 -3.14 -51.22
CA ALA A 241 12.43 -4.14 -51.48
C ALA A 241 11.98 -5.55 -51.07
N LEU A 242 11.40 -5.71 -49.85
CA LEU A 242 10.85 -6.99 -49.39
C LEU A 242 9.73 -7.46 -50.30
N THR A 243 8.78 -6.57 -50.64
CA THR A 243 7.63 -6.88 -51.48
C THR A 243 8.11 -7.33 -52.87
N SER A 244 9.07 -6.62 -53.48
CA SER A 244 9.65 -6.98 -54.79
C SER A 244 10.37 -8.32 -54.75
N CYS A 245 11.14 -8.59 -53.68
CA CYS A 245 11.84 -9.86 -53.49
C CYS A 245 10.85 -11.03 -53.37
N LEU A 246 9.78 -10.87 -52.57
CA LEU A 246 8.76 -11.90 -52.39
C LEU A 246 7.94 -12.18 -53.65
N ALA A 247 7.81 -11.18 -54.55
CA ALA A 247 7.13 -11.35 -55.82
C ALA A 247 7.99 -12.11 -56.86
N ASN A 248 9.35 -12.07 -56.72
CA ASN A 248 10.29 -12.72 -57.61
C ASN A 248 11.47 -13.29 -56.79
N PRO A 249 11.23 -14.35 -56.01
CA PRO A 249 12.20 -14.90 -55.08
C PRO A 249 13.37 -15.65 -55.74
#